data_79c4d8a57ac69e9aefeac8c3b56dd06d
#
_entry.id   79c4d8a57ac69e9aefeac8c3b56dd06d
#
_cell.length_a   1.000
_cell.length_b   1.000
_cell.length_c   1.000
_cell.angle_alpha   90.00
_cell.angle_beta   90.00
_cell.angle_gamma   90.00
#
_symmetry.space_group_name_H-M   'P 1'
#
loop_
_entity.id
_entity.type
_entity.pdbx_description
1 polymer ?
#
loop_
_entity_poly.entity_id
_entity_poly.type
_entity_poly.pdbx_seq_one_letter_code
_entity_poly.pdbx_strand_id
1 'polypeptide(L)'
;GSLVTFQSLLPGVLEVGGRTIQSALDIQKAASVAAATPMATTIIKNTGADLPEAQVQGLLAAWKAARASRSTAYLTSTLEAQNLGFSPKEMAYAEASQYLATEISRLMNVPSYMISADMNNSMTYQNILDARKEFVAYSLQPFISAIENRLSMDDITAHGNVVRFAIDETFLRADTGARLDAIEKMLNLGLIDLQQAQSMEQLSPMGLSEGVTQSDINV
;
A
#
# COMPACT_ATOMS: atom_id res chain seq x y z
N GLY A 1 28.16 -18.17 14.37
CA GLY A 1 27.61 -17.58 13.15
C GLY A 1 27.95 -16.11 13.12
N SER A 2 28.48 -15.62 11.99
CA SER A 2 28.76 -14.20 11.81
C SER A 2 27.48 -13.44 11.52
N LEU A 3 27.22 -12.34 12.23
CA LEU A 3 26.11 -11.42 12.00
C LEU A 3 26.55 -10.39 10.98
N VAL A 4 25.77 -10.25 9.91
CA VAL A 4 25.93 -9.15 8.93
C VAL A 4 24.92 -8.07 9.27
N THR A 5 25.41 -6.87 9.59
CA THR A 5 24.57 -5.71 9.91
C THR A 5 24.61 -4.70 8.77
N PHE A 6 23.44 -4.14 8.45
CA PHE A 6 23.28 -3.07 7.48
C PHE A 6 22.91 -1.80 8.25
N GLN A 7 23.73 -0.77 8.11
CA GLN A 7 23.42 0.53 8.72
C GLN A 7 22.49 1.34 7.81
N SER A 8 21.44 1.89 8.40
CA SER A 8 20.57 2.87 7.74
C SER A 8 20.83 4.25 8.31
N LEU A 9 20.91 5.25 7.44
CA LEU A 9 20.95 6.66 7.82
C LEU A 9 19.55 7.23 8.05
N LEU A 10 18.52 6.46 7.72
CA LEU A 10 17.13 6.87 7.89
C LEU A 10 16.66 6.49 9.29
N PRO A 11 15.93 7.40 9.99
CA PRO A 11 15.32 7.09 11.27
C PRO A 11 14.25 6.00 11.12
N GLY A 12 13.98 5.26 12.18
CA GLY A 12 12.96 4.22 12.18
C GLY A 12 11.56 4.80 11.94
N VAL A 13 10.76 4.14 11.11
CA VAL A 13 9.38 4.60 10.78
C VAL A 13 8.53 4.76 12.06
N LEU A 14 8.69 3.88 13.04
CA LEU A 14 7.97 3.99 14.31
C LEU A 14 8.42 5.17 15.16
N GLU A 15 9.69 5.56 15.05
CA GLU A 15 10.24 6.72 15.76
C GLU A 15 9.65 8.03 15.23
N VAL A 16 9.62 8.18 13.91
CA VAL A 16 9.11 9.40 13.25
C VAL A 16 7.60 9.43 13.18
N GLY A 17 6.98 8.29 12.84
CA GLY A 17 5.56 8.16 12.52
C GLY A 17 4.67 7.63 13.63
N GLY A 18 5.20 7.41 14.83
CA GLY A 18 4.46 6.75 15.91
C GLY A 18 3.12 7.40 16.23
N ARG A 19 3.02 8.74 16.21
CA ARG A 19 1.76 9.46 16.42
C ARG A 19 0.75 9.25 15.31
N THR A 20 1.19 9.26 14.07
CA THR A 20 0.30 9.03 12.90
C THR A 20 -0.25 7.61 12.91
N ILE A 21 0.60 6.63 13.21
CA ILE A 21 0.21 5.23 13.34
C ILE A 21 -0.79 5.05 14.49
N GLN A 22 -0.52 5.67 15.64
CA GLN A 22 -1.43 5.63 16.78
C GLN A 22 -2.80 6.26 16.44
N SER A 23 -2.81 7.40 15.75
CA SER A 23 -4.05 8.05 15.30
C SER A 23 -4.85 7.16 14.35
N ALA A 24 -4.19 6.42 13.46
CA ALA A 24 -4.85 5.47 12.56
C ALA A 24 -5.52 4.32 13.33
N LEU A 25 -4.83 3.78 14.34
CA LEU A 25 -5.38 2.74 15.21
C LEU A 25 -6.56 3.26 16.05
N ASP A 26 -6.49 4.47 16.56
CA ASP A 26 -7.55 5.09 17.36
C ASP A 26 -8.80 5.35 16.52
N ILE A 27 -8.66 5.83 15.29
CA ILE A 27 -9.78 6.01 14.36
C ILE A 27 -10.40 4.66 13.98
N GLN A 28 -9.59 3.65 13.68
CA GLN A 28 -10.08 2.31 13.38
C GLN A 28 -10.87 1.73 14.57
N LYS A 29 -10.35 1.91 15.79
CA LYS A 29 -11.01 1.48 17.01
C LYS A 29 -12.32 2.25 17.24
N ALA A 30 -12.32 3.58 17.06
CA ALA A 30 -13.51 4.41 17.20
C ALA A 30 -14.60 4.00 16.20
N ALA A 31 -14.23 3.77 14.93
CA ALA A 31 -15.14 3.29 13.89
C ALA A 31 -15.73 1.92 14.24
N SER A 32 -14.90 0.99 14.74
CA SER A 32 -15.33 -0.33 15.18
C SER A 32 -16.31 -0.26 16.35
N VAL A 33 -16.01 0.55 17.37
CA VAL A 33 -16.91 0.77 18.52
C VAL A 33 -18.22 1.42 18.09
N ALA A 34 -18.17 2.43 17.21
CA ALA A 34 -19.37 3.09 16.69
C ALA A 34 -20.25 2.12 15.87
N ALA A 35 -19.63 1.17 15.15
CA ALA A 35 -20.36 0.15 14.41
C ALA A 35 -20.95 -0.93 15.32
N ALA A 36 -20.23 -1.34 16.37
CA ALA A 36 -20.64 -2.41 17.29
C ALA A 36 -21.68 -1.95 18.33
N THR A 37 -21.57 -0.67 18.76
CA THR A 37 -22.46 -0.10 19.77
C THR A 37 -23.13 1.13 19.17
N PRO A 38 -24.33 0.97 18.56
CA PRO A 38 -25.06 2.14 18.09
C PRO A 38 -25.24 3.11 19.26
N MET A 39 -24.65 4.30 19.19
CA MET A 39 -24.89 5.34 20.18
C MET A 39 -26.40 5.48 20.40
N ALA A 40 -26.80 5.76 21.62
CA ALA A 40 -28.19 6.13 21.90
C ALA A 40 -28.50 7.39 21.12
N THR A 41 -29.03 7.18 19.91
CA THR A 41 -29.26 8.25 18.92
C THR A 41 -30.58 8.96 19.16
N THR A 42 -31.33 8.53 20.15
CA THR A 42 -32.69 9.05 20.37
C THR A 42 -32.91 9.32 21.85
N ILE A 43 -33.26 10.56 22.17
CA ILE A 43 -33.83 10.94 23.47
C ILE A 43 -35.36 10.96 23.30
N ILE A 44 -36.06 10.30 24.21
CA ILE A 44 -37.49 10.44 24.32
C ILE A 44 -37.75 11.48 25.41
N LYS A 45 -38.21 12.66 25.01
CA LYS A 45 -38.55 13.75 25.91
C LYS A 45 -40.05 13.69 26.22
N ASN A 46 -40.38 13.71 27.51
CA ASN A 46 -41.74 13.89 27.94
C ASN A 46 -42.02 15.39 28.17
N THR A 47 -43.02 15.90 27.49
CA THR A 47 -43.49 17.31 27.63
C THR A 47 -44.71 17.45 28.54
N GLY A 48 -45.24 16.31 29.03
CA GLY A 48 -46.35 16.25 29.97
C GLY A 48 -45.93 16.09 31.42
N ALA A 49 -46.83 15.60 32.25
CA ALA A 49 -46.53 15.27 33.64
C ALA A 49 -45.50 14.12 33.75
N ASP A 50 -44.73 14.14 34.81
CA ASP A 50 -43.71 13.07 35.06
C ASP A 50 -44.36 11.71 35.14
N LEU A 51 -43.79 10.75 34.41
CA LEU A 51 -44.27 9.38 34.36
C LEU A 51 -43.65 8.58 35.56
N PRO A 52 -44.46 7.71 36.19
CA PRO A 52 -43.92 6.75 37.15
C PRO A 52 -42.84 5.87 36.53
N GLU A 53 -41.83 5.53 37.34
CA GLU A 53 -40.64 4.79 36.89
C GLU A 53 -40.99 3.50 36.15
N ALA A 54 -41.99 2.76 36.62
CA ALA A 54 -42.46 1.53 35.94
C ALA A 54 -42.96 1.76 34.52
N GLN A 55 -43.62 2.91 34.27
CA GLN A 55 -44.09 3.29 32.92
C GLN A 55 -42.91 3.74 32.05
N VAL A 56 -41.91 4.44 32.58
CA VAL A 56 -40.69 4.81 31.88
C VAL A 56 -39.93 3.56 31.41
N GLN A 57 -39.75 2.57 32.30
CA GLN A 57 -39.08 1.31 31.96
C GLN A 57 -39.84 0.54 30.89
N GLY A 58 -41.18 0.47 30.97
CA GLY A 58 -42.02 -0.14 29.94
C GLY A 58 -41.89 0.53 28.58
N LEU A 59 -41.88 1.87 28.54
CA LEU A 59 -41.71 2.66 27.34
C LEU A 59 -40.32 2.41 26.70
N LEU A 60 -39.26 2.43 27.51
CA LEU A 60 -37.89 2.19 27.01
C LEU A 60 -37.72 0.76 26.47
N ALA A 61 -38.36 -0.24 27.12
CA ALA A 61 -38.33 -1.62 26.65
C ALA A 61 -39.07 -1.78 25.32
N ALA A 62 -40.27 -1.19 25.19
CA ALA A 62 -41.03 -1.19 23.95
C ALA A 62 -40.30 -0.46 22.83
N TRP A 63 -39.65 0.67 23.11
CA TRP A 63 -38.85 1.41 22.14
C TRP A 63 -37.65 0.61 21.67
N LYS A 64 -36.90 -0.05 22.57
CA LYS A 64 -35.77 -0.91 22.22
C LYS A 64 -36.22 -2.09 21.35
N ALA A 65 -37.35 -2.73 21.69
CA ALA A 65 -37.90 -3.84 20.93
C ALA A 65 -38.33 -3.40 19.51
N ALA A 66 -39.03 -2.27 19.39
CA ALA A 66 -39.43 -1.71 18.10
C ALA A 66 -38.23 -1.39 17.21
N ARG A 67 -37.15 -0.84 17.77
CA ARG A 67 -35.90 -0.58 17.02
C ARG A 67 -35.19 -1.87 16.61
N ALA A 68 -35.12 -2.85 17.47
CA ALA A 68 -34.48 -4.14 17.17
C ALA A 68 -35.20 -4.89 16.04
N SER A 69 -36.54 -4.84 16.04
CA SER A 69 -37.37 -5.47 14.99
C SER A 69 -37.59 -4.60 13.75
N ARG A 70 -37.04 -3.37 13.74
CA ARG A 70 -37.30 -2.34 12.68
C ARG A 70 -38.80 -2.09 12.46
N SER A 71 -39.62 -2.26 13.49
CA SER A 71 -41.04 -2.00 13.43
C SER A 71 -41.37 -0.54 13.75
N THR A 72 -42.57 -0.13 13.41
CA THR A 72 -43.07 1.22 13.72
C THR A 72 -43.33 1.38 15.22
N ALA A 73 -42.76 2.41 15.83
CA ALA A 73 -43.03 2.79 17.20
C ALA A 73 -44.09 3.88 17.25
N TYR A 74 -45.04 3.78 18.17
CA TYR A 74 -46.06 4.78 18.43
C TYR A 74 -45.68 5.61 19.66
N LEU A 75 -45.75 6.93 19.53
CA LEU A 75 -45.57 7.87 20.63
C LEU A 75 -46.87 8.61 20.89
N THR A 76 -47.17 8.86 22.17
CA THR A 76 -48.32 9.71 22.55
C THR A 76 -47.99 11.19 22.28
N SER A 77 -48.99 12.05 22.28
CA SER A 77 -48.85 13.49 22.01
C SER A 77 -47.91 14.23 23.00
N THR A 78 -47.66 13.62 24.16
CA THR A 78 -46.79 14.15 25.22
C THR A 78 -45.33 13.67 25.12
N LEU A 79 -45.05 12.73 24.21
CA LEU A 79 -43.72 12.15 24.02
C LEU A 79 -43.15 12.57 22.68
N GLU A 80 -41.97 13.17 22.71
CA GLU A 80 -41.25 13.56 21.52
C GLU A 80 -39.93 12.77 21.43
N ALA A 81 -39.69 12.18 20.27
CA ALA A 81 -38.40 11.51 20.01
C ALA A 81 -37.47 12.44 19.25
N GLN A 82 -36.37 12.78 19.87
CA GLN A 82 -35.33 13.62 19.29
C GLN A 82 -34.09 12.80 18.98
N ASN A 83 -33.67 12.79 17.71
CA ASN A 83 -32.44 12.14 17.31
C ASN A 83 -31.24 13.03 17.62
N LEU A 84 -30.30 12.51 18.41
CA LEU A 84 -29.07 13.21 18.83
C LEU A 84 -27.81 12.62 18.21
N GLY A 85 -27.95 11.58 17.39
CA GLY A 85 -26.78 10.88 16.85
C GLY A 85 -26.25 11.50 15.57
N PHE A 86 -24.96 11.64 15.49
CA PHE A 86 -24.28 11.85 14.23
C PHE A 86 -24.34 10.56 13.41
N SER A 87 -24.56 10.67 12.10
CA SER A 87 -24.45 9.53 11.22
C SER A 87 -22.97 9.12 11.08
N PRO A 88 -22.65 7.85 10.79
CA PRO A 88 -21.28 7.44 10.49
C PRO A 88 -20.61 8.26 9.38
N LYS A 89 -21.41 8.79 8.45
CA LYS A 89 -20.97 9.70 7.38
C LYS A 89 -20.58 11.08 7.94
N GLU A 90 -21.33 11.60 8.92
CA GLU A 90 -21.00 12.86 9.58
C GLU A 90 -19.75 12.78 10.44
N MET A 91 -19.40 11.60 10.93
CA MET A 91 -18.13 11.37 11.65
C MET A 91 -16.91 11.28 10.73
N ALA A 92 -17.11 11.28 9.41
CA ALA A 92 -16.04 11.26 8.40
C ALA A 92 -14.94 10.18 8.62
N TYR A 93 -15.29 9.05 9.24
CA TYR A 93 -14.31 7.99 9.53
C TYR A 93 -13.62 7.45 8.27
N ALA A 94 -14.36 7.34 7.17
CA ALA A 94 -13.82 6.87 5.90
C ALA A 94 -12.77 7.84 5.35
N GLU A 95 -13.07 9.15 5.38
CA GLU A 95 -12.16 10.20 4.91
C GLU A 95 -10.93 10.31 5.80
N ALA A 96 -11.11 10.23 7.12
CA ALA A 96 -10.00 10.23 8.07
C ALA A 96 -9.11 9.00 7.91
N SER A 97 -9.67 7.81 7.69
CA SER A 97 -8.92 6.59 7.44
C SER A 97 -8.13 6.68 6.13
N GLN A 98 -8.74 7.24 5.08
CA GLN A 98 -8.08 7.45 3.80
C GLN A 98 -6.92 8.44 3.92
N TYR A 99 -7.12 9.54 4.62
CA TYR A 99 -6.06 10.51 4.89
C TYR A 99 -4.88 9.87 5.63
N LEU A 100 -5.16 9.11 6.70
CA LEU A 100 -4.12 8.45 7.48
C LEU A 100 -3.41 7.33 6.70
N ALA A 101 -4.11 6.60 5.84
CA ALA A 101 -3.48 5.63 4.95
C ALA A 101 -2.47 6.32 4.01
N THR A 102 -2.83 7.48 3.46
CA THR A 102 -1.95 8.29 2.63
C THR A 102 -0.78 8.87 3.43
N GLU A 103 -1.00 9.33 4.66
CA GLU A 103 0.08 9.80 5.54
C GLU A 103 1.07 8.69 5.90
N ILE A 104 0.59 7.48 6.19
CA ILE A 104 1.44 6.31 6.45
C ILE A 104 2.26 5.95 5.20
N SER A 105 1.66 6.02 4.01
CA SER A 105 2.39 5.79 2.76
C SER A 105 3.54 6.78 2.57
N ARG A 106 3.34 8.06 2.91
CA ARG A 106 4.37 9.10 2.90
C ARG A 106 5.48 8.82 3.92
N LEU A 107 5.12 8.42 5.15
CA LEU A 107 6.09 8.05 6.17
C LEU A 107 6.99 6.88 5.74
N MET A 108 6.43 5.93 5.01
CA MET A 108 7.17 4.78 4.48
C MET A 108 7.91 5.09 3.18
N ASN A 109 7.73 6.30 2.63
CA ASN A 109 8.21 6.70 1.32
C ASN A 109 7.79 5.71 0.21
N VAL A 110 6.55 5.18 0.31
CA VAL A 110 5.93 4.29 -0.68
C VAL A 110 4.77 5.03 -1.33
N PRO A 111 4.72 5.15 -2.66
CA PRO A 111 3.60 5.79 -3.35
C PRO A 111 2.25 5.14 -2.97
N SER A 112 1.26 5.94 -2.62
CA SER A 112 -0.04 5.48 -2.12
C SER A 112 -0.78 4.55 -3.09
N TYR A 113 -0.61 4.74 -4.40
CA TYR A 113 -1.21 3.88 -5.42
C TYR A 113 -0.64 2.45 -5.42
N MET A 114 0.64 2.26 -5.05
CA MET A 114 1.27 0.92 -4.99
C MET A 114 0.70 0.03 -3.90
N ILE A 115 0.20 0.64 -2.82
CA ILE A 115 -0.42 -0.05 -1.68
C ILE A 115 -1.95 0.10 -1.68
N SER A 116 -2.53 0.58 -2.79
CA SER A 116 -3.96 0.85 -2.93
C SER A 116 -4.53 1.80 -1.85
N ALA A 117 -3.68 2.67 -1.32
CA ALA A 117 -4.09 3.68 -0.34
C ALA A 117 -4.70 4.94 -0.98
N ASP A 118 -4.74 5.02 -2.30
CA ASP A 118 -5.40 6.07 -3.06
C ASP A 118 -6.51 5.47 -3.92
N MET A 119 -7.76 5.79 -3.60
CA MET A 119 -8.94 5.25 -4.28
C MET A 119 -9.27 5.94 -5.62
N ASN A 120 -8.65 7.09 -5.91
CA ASN A 120 -8.98 7.93 -7.06
C ASN A 120 -7.92 7.92 -8.16
N ASN A 121 -6.92 7.07 -8.08
CA ASN A 121 -5.79 7.10 -9.00
C ASN A 121 -6.01 6.17 -10.20
N SER A 122 -6.41 6.73 -11.34
CA SER A 122 -6.41 6.06 -12.63
C SER A 122 -5.07 6.29 -13.32
N MET A 123 -4.16 5.31 -13.27
CA MET A 123 -2.87 5.40 -13.96
C MET A 123 -2.95 4.78 -15.36
N THR A 124 -2.37 5.46 -16.36
CA THR A 124 -2.14 4.88 -17.68
C THR A 124 -0.91 3.97 -17.64
N TYR A 125 -0.80 3.05 -18.60
CA TYR A 125 0.34 2.10 -18.66
C TYR A 125 1.70 2.79 -18.71
N GLN A 126 1.81 3.90 -19.46
CA GLN A 126 3.03 4.71 -19.55
C GLN A 126 3.43 5.30 -18.19
N ASN A 127 2.45 5.85 -17.47
CA ASN A 127 2.68 6.43 -16.15
C ASN A 127 3.12 5.39 -15.11
N ILE A 128 2.69 4.13 -15.27
CA ILE A 128 3.08 3.03 -14.37
C ILE A 128 4.58 2.73 -14.49
N LEU A 129 5.14 2.76 -15.71
CA LEU A 129 6.55 2.52 -15.93
C LEU A 129 7.43 3.61 -15.33
N ASP A 130 7.07 4.86 -15.57
CA ASP A 130 7.80 6.01 -15.05
C ASP A 130 7.69 6.05 -13.52
N ALA A 131 6.52 5.76 -12.97
CA ALA A 131 6.31 5.68 -11.53
C ALA A 131 7.12 4.56 -10.85
N ARG A 132 7.34 3.42 -11.53
CA ARG A 132 8.25 2.37 -11.03
C ARG A 132 9.70 2.83 -10.99
N LYS A 133 10.16 3.55 -12.03
CA LYS A 133 11.51 4.13 -12.05
C LYS A 133 11.70 5.14 -10.93
N GLU A 134 10.74 6.02 -10.73
CA GLU A 134 10.75 6.99 -9.63
C GLU A 134 10.79 6.31 -8.26
N PHE A 135 9.99 5.26 -8.06
CA PHE A 135 10.00 4.51 -6.80
C PHE A 135 11.35 3.88 -6.50
N VAL A 136 12.01 3.27 -7.51
CA VAL A 136 13.36 2.75 -7.35
C VAL A 136 14.34 3.87 -7.03
N ALA A 137 14.33 4.95 -7.81
CA ALA A 137 15.30 6.04 -7.68
C ALA A 137 15.19 6.82 -6.36
N TYR A 138 13.95 7.09 -5.90
CA TYR A 138 13.75 7.96 -4.73
C TYR A 138 13.43 7.21 -3.43
N SER A 139 12.86 6.00 -3.52
CA SER A 139 12.47 5.26 -2.33
C SER A 139 13.38 4.10 -2.00
N LEU A 140 13.77 3.30 -3.00
CA LEU A 140 14.55 2.08 -2.78
C LEU A 140 16.07 2.30 -2.84
N GLN A 141 16.56 3.28 -3.60
CA GLN A 141 17.98 3.49 -3.82
C GLN A 141 18.83 3.58 -2.55
N PRO A 142 18.41 4.25 -1.47
CA PRO A 142 19.18 4.30 -0.23
C PRO A 142 19.39 2.91 0.40
N PHE A 143 18.35 2.06 0.38
CA PHE A 143 18.42 0.69 0.90
C PHE A 143 19.28 -0.21 0.01
N ILE A 144 19.10 -0.10 -1.30
CA ILE A 144 19.86 -0.83 -2.31
C ILE A 144 21.34 -0.53 -2.13
N SER A 145 21.72 0.76 -2.10
CA SER A 145 23.10 1.18 -1.93
C SER A 145 23.71 0.72 -0.60
N ALA A 146 22.95 0.76 0.50
CA ALA A 146 23.41 0.30 1.80
C ALA A 146 23.70 -1.22 1.78
N ILE A 147 22.84 -2.00 1.14
CA ILE A 147 23.00 -3.46 1.02
C ILE A 147 24.17 -3.80 0.08
N GLU A 148 24.21 -3.20 -1.11
CA GLU A 148 25.28 -3.42 -2.09
C GLU A 148 26.65 -3.09 -1.52
N ASN A 149 26.79 -1.95 -0.87
CA ASN A 149 28.03 -1.51 -0.28
C ASN A 149 28.48 -2.45 0.85
N ARG A 150 27.54 -2.87 1.71
CA ARG A 150 27.87 -3.77 2.81
C ARG A 150 28.24 -5.18 2.33
N LEU A 151 27.53 -5.72 1.35
CA LEU A 151 27.82 -7.03 0.79
C LEU A 151 29.10 -7.04 -0.06
N SER A 152 29.49 -5.90 -0.63
CA SER A 152 30.72 -5.78 -1.43
C SER A 152 32.00 -5.59 -0.60
N MET A 153 31.91 -5.53 0.73
CA MET A 153 33.10 -5.43 1.59
C MET A 153 33.88 -6.73 1.61
N ASP A 154 35.21 -6.63 1.75
CA ASP A 154 36.15 -7.75 1.68
C ASP A 154 35.94 -8.83 2.76
N ASP A 155 35.23 -8.51 3.85
CA ASP A 155 34.85 -9.46 4.89
C ASP A 155 33.70 -10.40 4.50
N ILE A 156 32.97 -10.08 3.39
CA ILE A 156 31.85 -10.87 2.88
C ILE A 156 32.14 -11.39 1.48
N THR A 157 32.57 -10.50 0.59
CA THR A 157 32.81 -10.82 -0.83
C THR A 157 34.30 -10.79 -1.13
N ALA A 158 34.78 -11.73 -1.92
CA ALA A 158 36.19 -11.82 -2.28
C ALA A 158 36.69 -10.52 -2.94
N HIS A 159 37.90 -10.12 -2.58
CA HIS A 159 38.54 -8.88 -3.07
C HIS A 159 38.44 -8.75 -4.61
N GLY A 160 38.07 -7.59 -5.07
CA GLY A 160 37.87 -7.29 -6.51
C GLY A 160 36.49 -7.62 -7.07
N ASN A 161 35.64 -8.28 -6.28
CA ASN A 161 34.25 -8.52 -6.68
C ASN A 161 33.31 -7.51 -6.01
N VAL A 162 32.21 -7.19 -6.68
CA VAL A 162 31.17 -6.29 -6.17
C VAL A 162 29.79 -6.95 -6.31
N VAL A 163 28.95 -6.72 -5.32
CA VAL A 163 27.55 -7.18 -5.34
C VAL A 163 26.68 -6.03 -5.86
N ARG A 164 25.83 -6.31 -6.82
CA ARG A 164 24.86 -5.34 -7.39
C ARG A 164 23.49 -5.98 -7.53
N PHE A 165 22.44 -5.20 -7.29
CA PHE A 165 21.08 -5.60 -7.61
C PHE A 165 20.86 -5.46 -9.12
N ALA A 166 20.32 -6.49 -9.76
CA ALA A 166 19.94 -6.48 -11.18
C ALA A 166 18.57 -5.80 -11.38
N ILE A 167 18.45 -4.54 -10.96
CA ILE A 167 17.18 -3.80 -10.94
C ILE A 167 16.71 -3.52 -12.37
N ASP A 168 17.63 -3.09 -13.24
CA ASP A 168 17.31 -2.75 -14.63
C ASP A 168 16.83 -3.96 -15.40
N GLU A 169 17.39 -5.13 -15.10
CA GLU A 169 17.05 -6.37 -15.80
C GLU A 169 15.72 -6.97 -15.35
N THR A 170 15.36 -6.82 -14.08
CA THR A 170 14.22 -7.54 -13.48
C THR A 170 13.02 -6.66 -13.22
N PHE A 171 13.22 -5.49 -12.68
CA PHE A 171 12.14 -4.63 -12.17
C PHE A 171 11.69 -3.57 -13.18
N LEU A 172 12.63 -3.05 -13.99
CA LEU A 172 12.35 -2.04 -15.03
C LEU A 172 12.05 -2.65 -16.39
N ARG A 173 11.99 -3.95 -16.48
CA ARG A 173 11.78 -4.78 -17.67
C ARG A 173 10.40 -4.65 -18.31
N ALA A 174 9.95 -3.44 -18.59
CA ALA A 174 8.59 -3.25 -19.06
C ALA A 174 8.48 -3.04 -20.57
N ASP A 175 9.56 -2.69 -21.25
CA ASP A 175 9.57 -2.53 -22.72
C ASP A 175 10.66 -3.39 -23.35
N THR A 176 10.26 -4.60 -23.78
CA THR A 176 11.14 -5.52 -24.48
C THR A 176 11.64 -4.92 -25.81
N GLY A 177 10.82 -4.10 -26.47
CA GLY A 177 11.18 -3.45 -27.74
C GLY A 177 12.31 -2.45 -27.53
N ALA A 178 12.17 -1.49 -26.65
CA ALA A 178 13.19 -0.47 -26.37
C ALA A 178 14.52 -1.09 -25.89
N ARG A 179 14.44 -2.22 -25.17
CA ARG A 179 15.64 -2.94 -24.70
C ARG A 179 16.35 -3.64 -25.84
N LEU A 180 15.62 -4.35 -26.70
CA LEU A 180 16.20 -4.98 -27.89
C LEU A 180 16.83 -3.96 -28.83
N ASP A 181 16.20 -2.78 -29.01
CA ASP A 181 16.78 -1.66 -29.76
C ASP A 181 18.09 -1.16 -29.15
N ALA A 182 18.16 -1.10 -27.80
CA ALA A 182 19.38 -0.71 -27.11
C ALA A 182 20.50 -1.75 -27.28
N ILE A 183 20.18 -3.04 -27.17
CA ILE A 183 21.13 -4.15 -27.37
C ILE A 183 21.61 -4.17 -28.83
N GLU A 184 20.73 -3.99 -29.80
CA GLU A 184 21.08 -3.88 -31.21
C GLU A 184 22.08 -2.74 -31.44
N LYS A 185 21.82 -1.57 -30.86
CA LYS A 185 22.75 -0.43 -30.93
C LYS A 185 24.10 -0.73 -30.30
N MET A 186 24.13 -1.39 -29.15
CA MET A 186 25.38 -1.77 -28.48
C MET A 186 26.18 -2.80 -29.30
N LEU A 187 25.51 -3.77 -29.92
CA LEU A 187 26.12 -4.72 -30.86
C LEU A 187 26.70 -4.00 -32.09
N ASN A 188 25.92 -3.11 -32.69
CA ASN A 188 26.35 -2.36 -33.88
C ASN A 188 27.52 -1.40 -33.60
N LEU A 189 27.64 -0.90 -32.38
CA LEU A 189 28.75 -0.06 -31.91
C LEU A 189 29.96 -0.89 -31.45
N GLY A 190 29.85 -2.23 -31.43
CA GLY A 190 30.91 -3.12 -30.95
C GLY A 190 31.20 -3.03 -29.45
N LEU A 191 30.25 -2.51 -28.66
CA LEU A 191 30.37 -2.38 -27.21
C LEU A 191 30.16 -3.72 -26.49
N ILE A 192 29.39 -4.62 -27.08
CA ILE A 192 29.11 -5.97 -26.59
C ILE A 192 29.21 -6.96 -27.75
N ASP A 193 29.50 -8.21 -27.41
CA ASP A 193 29.44 -9.31 -28.37
C ASP A 193 28.08 -10.06 -28.30
N LEU A 194 27.86 -10.98 -29.25
CA LEU A 194 26.61 -11.73 -29.33
C LEU A 194 26.36 -12.59 -28.07
N GLN A 195 27.40 -13.15 -27.47
CA GLN A 195 27.26 -13.97 -26.26
C GLN A 195 26.87 -13.10 -25.06
N GLN A 196 27.46 -11.91 -24.96
CA GLN A 196 27.08 -10.92 -23.95
C GLN A 196 25.63 -10.47 -24.14
N ALA A 197 25.21 -10.17 -25.36
CA ALA A 197 23.83 -9.83 -25.68
C ALA A 197 22.84 -10.95 -25.30
N GLN A 198 23.16 -12.20 -25.59
CA GLN A 198 22.36 -13.35 -25.21
C GLN A 198 22.30 -13.53 -23.69
N SER A 199 23.39 -13.32 -22.98
CA SER A 199 23.43 -13.41 -21.52
C SER A 199 22.59 -12.31 -20.86
N MET A 200 22.59 -11.09 -21.43
CA MET A 200 21.76 -9.97 -20.96
C MET A 200 20.27 -10.28 -21.09
N GLU A 201 19.87 -11.05 -22.12
CA GLU A 201 18.50 -11.50 -22.29
C GLU A 201 18.19 -12.83 -21.58
N GLN A 202 19.16 -13.41 -20.86
CA GLN A 202 19.07 -14.73 -20.23
C GLN A 202 18.69 -15.84 -21.23
N LEU A 203 19.01 -15.64 -22.49
CA LEU A 203 18.88 -16.66 -23.51
C LEU A 203 20.06 -17.62 -23.32
N SER A 204 19.79 -18.86 -22.96
CA SER A 204 20.81 -19.91 -23.07
C SER A 204 21.32 -19.93 -24.51
N PRO A 205 22.65 -19.98 -24.74
CA PRO A 205 23.13 -20.18 -26.09
C PRO A 205 22.41 -21.39 -26.63
N MET A 206 21.66 -21.23 -27.72
CA MET A 206 21.09 -22.37 -28.41
C MET A 206 22.27 -23.29 -28.71
N GLY A 207 22.26 -24.47 -28.11
CA GLY A 207 23.22 -25.51 -28.49
C GLY A 207 23.04 -25.70 -29.98
N LEU A 208 23.93 -25.10 -30.76
CA LEU A 208 24.12 -25.50 -32.12
C LEU A 208 24.48 -26.98 -32.01
N SER A 209 23.52 -27.86 -32.33
CA SER A 209 23.85 -29.26 -32.59
C SER A 209 25.04 -29.23 -33.55
N GLU A 210 26.13 -29.84 -33.17
CA GLU A 210 27.33 -29.96 -33.97
C GLU A 210 26.89 -30.35 -35.38
N GLY A 211 26.94 -29.41 -36.36
CA GLY A 211 26.56 -29.67 -37.73
C GLY A 211 26.02 -28.53 -38.58
N VAL A 212 25.66 -27.37 -37.97
CA VAL A 212 25.22 -26.21 -38.79
C VAL A 212 26.38 -25.23 -38.90
N THR A 213 27.09 -25.28 -40.00
CA THR A 213 28.13 -24.30 -40.32
C THR A 213 27.49 -22.97 -40.75
N GLN A 214 28.16 -21.87 -40.43
CA GLN A 214 27.74 -20.49 -40.73
C GLN A 214 27.45 -20.21 -42.24
N SER A 215 27.71 -21.16 -43.12
CA SER A 215 27.40 -21.12 -44.56
C SER A 215 25.93 -21.38 -44.89
N ASP A 216 25.12 -21.91 -43.95
CA ASP A 216 23.74 -22.32 -44.22
C ASP A 216 22.69 -21.24 -43.87
N ILE A 217 23.16 -20.04 -43.43
CA ILE A 217 22.27 -18.92 -43.01
C ILE A 217 22.12 -17.86 -44.10
N ASN A 218 22.85 -17.94 -45.22
CA ASN A 218 22.73 -16.99 -46.32
C ASN A 218 22.00 -17.63 -47.52
N VAL A 219 20.68 -17.82 -47.41
CA VAL A 219 19.77 -18.02 -48.55
C VAL A 219 18.58 -17.06 -48.38
#